data_9a1d8179e4436a8e620008dcd8aeb92b
#
_entry.id   9a1d8179e4436a8e620008dcd8aeb92b
#
_cell.length_a   1.000
_cell.length_b   1.000
_cell.length_c   1.000
_cell.angle_alpha   90.00
_cell.angle_beta   90.00
_cell.angle_gamma   90.00
#
_symmetry.space_group_name_H-M   'P 1'
#
loop_
_entity.id
_entity.type
_entity.pdbx_description
1 polymer ?
#
loop_
_entity_poly.entity_id
_entity_poly.type
_entity_poly.pdbx_seq_one_letter_code
_entity_poly.pdbx_strand_id
1 'polypeptide(L)'
;MKVFHIGQLIGGLDIYIRNSITFASGDIEYVIMHGENDNNKPIYSNGVVIKEYATALQRDLNIAMDMKALCQAIRIICKEKPDVIHCHSAKGGIIGRIAGFITGTATLYTPHGFSFLCSPSKKKQWIYKTLERMTRLNSYMLACGESEQQLGIDEIGYSERKTLCWHNCVHI
;
A
#
# COMPACT_ATOMS: atom_id res chain seq x y z
N MET A 1 -13.84 -11.82 5.54
CA MET A 1 -12.96 -11.26 4.49
C MET A 1 -11.59 -11.04 5.09
N LYS A 2 -10.51 -11.45 4.38
CA LYS A 2 -9.13 -11.25 4.84
C LYS A 2 -8.44 -10.17 4.00
N VAL A 3 -7.91 -9.14 4.65
CA VAL A 3 -7.19 -8.02 4.02
C VAL A 3 -5.71 -8.07 4.40
N PHE A 4 -4.84 -8.00 3.41
CA PHE A 4 -3.40 -7.97 3.59
C PHE A 4 -2.85 -6.58 3.29
N HIS A 5 -2.44 -5.85 4.33
CA HIS A 5 -1.79 -4.56 4.19
C HIS A 5 -0.31 -4.70 3.87
N ILE A 6 0.19 -3.90 2.92
CA ILE A 6 1.62 -3.79 2.59
C ILE A 6 2.02 -2.33 2.66
N GLY A 7 2.82 -1.95 3.65
CA GLY A 7 3.26 -0.57 3.83
C GLY A 7 4.25 -0.43 4.96
N GLN A 8 4.98 0.68 4.99
CA GLN A 8 5.91 0.99 6.06
C GLN A 8 5.15 1.62 7.24
N LEU A 9 5.35 1.11 8.45
CA LEU A 9 4.75 1.65 9.66
C LEU A 9 5.57 2.83 10.20
N ILE A 10 5.59 3.94 9.43
CA ILE A 10 6.38 5.14 9.74
C ILE A 10 5.51 6.39 9.63
N GLY A 11 5.56 7.25 10.63
CA GLY A 11 4.91 8.58 10.62
C GLY A 11 3.40 8.51 10.39
N GLY A 12 2.88 9.37 9.51
CA GLY A 12 1.45 9.46 9.23
C GLY A 12 0.85 8.19 8.63
N LEU A 13 1.65 7.42 7.89
CA LEU A 13 1.20 6.15 7.31
C LEU A 13 0.93 5.09 8.38
N ASP A 14 1.78 5.00 9.40
CA ASP A 14 1.55 4.12 10.55
C ASP A 14 0.22 4.45 11.24
N ILE A 15 -0.03 5.74 11.50
CA ILE A 15 -1.29 6.20 12.09
C ILE A 15 -2.48 5.85 11.21
N TYR A 16 -2.38 6.10 9.91
CA TYR A 16 -3.46 5.79 8.96
C TYR A 16 -3.81 4.29 8.95
N ILE A 17 -2.79 3.42 8.84
CA ILE A 17 -3.02 1.97 8.79
C ILE A 17 -3.62 1.49 10.11
N ARG A 18 -3.09 1.92 11.25
CA ARG A 18 -3.63 1.56 12.58
C ARG A 18 -5.08 2.00 12.74
N ASN A 19 -5.40 3.24 12.40
CA ASN A 19 -6.76 3.74 12.48
C ASN A 19 -7.71 2.99 11.53
N SER A 20 -7.29 2.75 10.29
CA SER A 20 -8.13 2.03 9.32
C SER A 20 -8.44 0.59 9.76
N ILE A 21 -7.53 -0.06 10.48
CA ILE A 21 -7.74 -1.40 11.05
C ILE A 21 -8.59 -1.33 12.33
N THR A 22 -8.25 -0.42 13.24
CA THR A 22 -8.89 -0.33 14.56
C THR A 22 -10.37 0.08 14.46
N PHE A 23 -10.69 0.99 13.54
CA PHE A 23 -12.04 1.55 13.38
C PHE A 23 -12.85 0.94 12.23
N ALA A 24 -12.31 -0.08 11.56
CA ALA A 24 -13.06 -0.80 10.55
C ALA A 24 -14.25 -1.54 11.18
N SER A 25 -15.39 -1.45 10.51
CA SER A 25 -16.58 -2.21 10.88
C SER A 25 -16.63 -3.57 10.18
N GLY A 26 -17.18 -4.57 10.84
CA GLY A 26 -17.42 -5.91 10.29
C GLY A 26 -16.32 -6.92 10.62
N ASP A 27 -16.57 -8.17 10.24
CA ASP A 27 -15.65 -9.30 10.46
C ASP A 27 -14.56 -9.32 9.38
N ILE A 28 -13.52 -8.50 9.60
CA ILE A 28 -12.36 -8.45 8.72
C ILE A 28 -11.15 -8.99 9.48
N GLU A 29 -10.51 -10.00 8.90
CA GLU A 29 -9.22 -10.50 9.35
C GLU A 29 -8.12 -9.69 8.68
N TYR A 30 -7.20 -9.15 9.47
CA TYR A 30 -6.10 -8.35 8.97
C TYR A 30 -4.76 -9.06 9.11
N VAL A 31 -3.94 -8.91 8.10
CA VAL A 31 -2.52 -9.28 8.10
C VAL A 31 -1.75 -8.08 7.57
N ILE A 32 -0.58 -7.81 8.10
CA ILE A 32 0.27 -6.72 7.62
C ILE A 32 1.70 -7.18 7.35
N MET A 33 2.28 -6.63 6.29
CA MET A 33 3.70 -6.68 5.96
C MET A 33 4.29 -5.28 6.06
N HIS A 34 5.35 -5.15 6.87
CA HIS A 34 6.06 -3.89 7.09
C HIS A 34 7.58 -4.08 7.10
N GLY A 35 8.36 -3.01 7.27
CA GLY A 35 9.81 -3.06 7.36
C GLY A 35 10.31 -3.58 8.72
N GLU A 36 11.47 -4.23 8.75
CA GLU A 36 12.10 -4.72 9.99
C GLU A 36 12.41 -3.60 11.00
N ASN A 37 12.63 -2.38 10.50
CA ASN A 37 12.97 -1.20 11.32
C ASN A 37 11.78 -0.25 11.55
N ASP A 38 10.59 -0.67 11.20
CA ASP A 38 9.37 0.11 11.36
C ASP A 38 8.87 0.09 12.82
N ASN A 39 7.79 0.83 13.09
CA ASN A 39 7.14 0.80 14.39
C ASN A 39 6.56 -0.60 14.67
N ASN A 40 7.10 -1.26 15.68
CA ASN A 40 6.76 -2.64 16.06
C ASN A 40 5.71 -2.72 17.19
N LYS A 41 5.01 -1.63 17.51
CA LYS A 41 3.90 -1.69 18.47
C LYS A 41 2.78 -2.56 17.90
N PRO A 42 2.21 -3.50 18.67
CA PRO A 42 1.14 -4.36 18.20
C PRO A 42 -0.05 -3.56 17.63
N ILE A 43 -0.63 -4.06 16.55
CA ILE A 43 -1.85 -3.51 15.96
C ILE A 43 -3.01 -4.41 16.40
N TYR A 44 -4.11 -3.79 16.80
CA TYR A 44 -5.28 -4.49 17.28
C TYR A 44 -6.45 -4.30 16.34
N SER A 45 -7.19 -5.38 16.10
CA SER A 45 -8.50 -5.38 15.46
C SER A 45 -9.49 -6.11 16.37
N ASN A 46 -10.57 -5.44 16.77
CA ASN A 46 -11.57 -5.99 17.70
C ASN A 46 -10.96 -6.58 18.99
N GLY A 47 -9.92 -5.93 19.54
CA GLY A 47 -9.23 -6.36 20.75
C GLY A 47 -8.23 -7.51 20.57
N VAL A 48 -8.07 -8.04 19.37
CA VAL A 48 -7.11 -9.09 19.04
C VAL A 48 -5.93 -8.53 18.28
N VAL A 49 -4.71 -8.94 18.64
CA VAL A 49 -3.49 -8.56 17.90
C VAL A 49 -3.53 -9.18 16.51
N ILE A 50 -3.36 -8.36 15.48
CA ILE A 50 -3.30 -8.86 14.10
C ILE A 50 -1.96 -9.53 13.82
N LYS A 51 -1.92 -10.32 12.75
CA LYS A 51 -0.71 -10.99 12.31
C LYS A 51 0.19 -10.04 11.53
N GLU A 52 1.45 -9.92 11.97
CA GLU A 52 2.43 -9.01 11.38
C GLU A 52 3.63 -9.78 10.81
N TYR A 53 4.16 -9.28 9.70
CA TYR A 53 5.36 -9.80 9.04
C TYR A 53 6.38 -8.66 8.86
N ALA A 54 7.43 -8.66 9.67
CA ALA A 54 8.59 -7.82 9.46
C ALA A 54 9.43 -8.35 8.30
N THR A 55 9.77 -7.51 7.34
CA THR A 55 10.37 -7.91 6.07
C THR A 55 11.42 -6.92 5.59
N ALA A 56 12.05 -7.23 4.46
CA ALA A 56 13.05 -6.38 3.82
C ALA A 56 12.48 -5.07 3.22
N LEU A 57 11.20 -4.76 3.45
CA LEU A 57 10.59 -3.52 3.00
C LEU A 57 11.26 -2.33 3.69
N GLN A 58 11.85 -1.43 2.92
CA GLN A 58 12.55 -0.26 3.44
C GLN A 58 12.27 0.99 2.59
N ARG A 59 12.53 2.19 3.15
CA ARG A 59 12.27 3.45 2.46
C ARG A 59 13.21 3.70 1.28
N ASP A 60 14.49 3.40 1.48
CA ASP A 60 15.52 3.68 0.49
C ASP A 60 15.45 2.74 -0.71
N LEU A 61 15.82 3.26 -1.88
CA LEU A 61 15.90 2.47 -3.11
C LEU A 61 17.10 1.51 -3.03
N ASN A 62 16.78 0.22 -2.95
CA ASN A 62 17.78 -0.86 -2.98
C ASN A 62 17.17 -2.06 -3.72
N ILE A 63 17.62 -2.26 -4.96
CA ILE A 63 17.05 -3.26 -5.85
C ILE A 63 17.07 -4.68 -5.23
N ALA A 64 18.17 -5.05 -4.57
CA ALA A 64 18.30 -6.38 -3.96
C ALA A 64 17.29 -6.57 -2.81
N MET A 65 17.14 -5.56 -1.94
CA MET A 65 16.19 -5.59 -0.84
C MET A 65 14.74 -5.50 -1.35
N ASP A 66 14.50 -4.72 -2.41
CA ASP A 66 13.18 -4.59 -3.03
C ASP A 66 12.73 -5.92 -3.67
N MET A 67 13.66 -6.63 -4.34
CA MET A 67 13.40 -7.98 -4.85
C MET A 67 13.16 -8.99 -3.73
N LYS A 68 13.93 -8.91 -2.64
CA LYS A 68 13.70 -9.74 -1.45
C LYS A 68 12.32 -9.47 -0.85
N ALA A 69 11.94 -8.20 -0.68
CA ALA A 69 10.63 -7.81 -0.18
C ALA A 69 9.49 -8.29 -1.10
N LEU A 70 9.66 -8.21 -2.42
CA LEU A 70 8.69 -8.75 -3.38
C LEU A 70 8.51 -10.26 -3.23
N CYS A 71 9.61 -11.01 -3.15
CA CYS A 71 9.55 -12.47 -2.93
C CYS A 71 8.89 -12.82 -1.59
N GLN A 72 9.16 -12.04 -0.53
CA GLN A 72 8.50 -12.20 0.76
C GLN A 72 7.00 -11.92 0.66
N ALA A 73 6.59 -10.82 -0.01
CA ALA A 73 5.18 -10.49 -0.23
C ALA A 73 4.43 -11.64 -0.94
N ILE A 74 4.98 -12.17 -2.04
CA ILE A 74 4.39 -13.29 -2.77
C ILE A 74 4.24 -14.52 -1.87
N ARG A 75 5.27 -14.88 -1.09
CA ARG A 75 5.21 -16.02 -0.14
C ARG A 75 4.14 -15.83 0.92
N ILE A 76 4.02 -14.62 1.47
CA ILE A 76 3.00 -14.30 2.46
C ILE A 76 1.61 -14.40 1.84
N ILE A 77 1.40 -13.84 0.65
CA ILE A 77 0.11 -13.92 -0.06
C ILE A 77 -0.28 -15.39 -0.30
N CYS A 78 0.64 -16.21 -0.80
CA CYS A 78 0.38 -17.64 -1.02
C CYS A 78 0.05 -18.40 0.27
N LYS A 79 0.66 -18.01 1.40
CA LYS A 79 0.43 -18.61 2.71
C LYS A 79 -0.88 -18.15 3.35
N GLU A 80 -1.13 -16.86 3.38
CA GLU A 80 -2.28 -16.25 4.07
C GLU A 80 -3.55 -16.25 3.22
N LYS A 81 -3.43 -16.33 1.90
CA LYS A 81 -4.54 -16.35 0.92
C LYS A 81 -5.55 -15.22 1.18
N PRO A 82 -5.10 -13.95 1.20
CA PRO A 82 -6.00 -12.83 1.44
C PRO A 82 -6.97 -12.65 0.27
N ASP A 83 -8.17 -12.15 0.58
CA ASP A 83 -9.15 -11.77 -0.44
C ASP A 83 -8.73 -10.49 -1.17
N VAL A 84 -8.09 -9.56 -0.45
CA VAL A 84 -7.64 -8.28 -0.98
C VAL A 84 -6.26 -7.91 -0.41
N ILE A 85 -5.39 -7.40 -1.28
CA ILE A 85 -4.15 -6.72 -0.89
C ILE A 85 -4.44 -5.22 -0.87
N HIS A 86 -4.14 -4.55 0.24
CA HIS A 86 -4.17 -3.09 0.33
C HIS A 86 -2.74 -2.58 0.50
N CYS A 87 -2.16 -2.05 -0.56
CA CYS A 87 -0.79 -1.56 -0.55
C CYS A 87 -0.72 -0.03 -0.47
N HIS A 88 0.28 0.48 0.26
CA HIS A 88 0.37 1.86 0.67
C HIS A 88 1.67 2.51 0.24
N SER A 89 1.60 3.80 -0.12
CA SER A 89 2.74 4.62 -0.57
C SER A 89 3.45 4.06 -1.79
N ALA A 90 4.44 4.77 -2.32
CA ALA A 90 5.10 4.40 -3.57
C ALA A 90 5.72 3.00 -3.51
N LYS A 91 6.53 2.70 -2.49
CA LYS A 91 7.28 1.44 -2.46
C LYS A 91 6.39 0.23 -2.11
N GLY A 92 5.57 0.33 -1.07
CA GLY A 92 4.59 -0.70 -0.74
C GLY A 92 3.59 -0.90 -1.88
N GLY A 93 3.21 0.20 -2.55
CA GLY A 93 2.36 0.20 -3.74
C GLY A 93 2.96 -0.57 -4.92
N ILE A 94 4.23 -0.33 -5.26
CA ILE A 94 4.92 -1.06 -6.34
C ILE A 94 4.99 -2.55 -6.01
N ILE A 95 5.49 -2.90 -4.83
CA ILE A 95 5.65 -4.29 -4.40
C ILE A 95 4.30 -5.00 -4.33
N GLY A 96 3.30 -4.37 -3.71
CA GLY A 96 1.96 -4.95 -3.54
C GLY A 96 1.23 -5.17 -4.86
N ARG A 97 1.28 -4.20 -5.79
CA ARG A 97 0.64 -4.32 -7.10
C ARG A 97 1.29 -5.40 -7.96
N ILE A 98 2.63 -5.50 -7.96
CA ILE A 98 3.34 -6.57 -8.68
C ILE A 98 3.03 -7.93 -8.05
N ALA A 99 3.11 -8.06 -6.72
CA ALA A 99 2.80 -9.30 -6.02
C ALA A 99 1.35 -9.74 -6.26
N GLY A 100 0.40 -8.81 -6.18
CA GLY A 100 -1.02 -9.08 -6.44
C GLY A 100 -1.28 -9.52 -7.88
N PHE A 101 -0.62 -8.89 -8.86
CA PHE A 101 -0.71 -9.30 -10.26
C PHE A 101 -0.18 -10.72 -10.48
N ILE A 102 0.99 -11.06 -9.90
CA ILE A 102 1.61 -12.39 -10.00
C ILE A 102 0.73 -13.46 -9.36
N THR A 103 0.12 -13.15 -8.21
CA THR A 103 -0.69 -14.12 -7.44
C THR A 103 -2.17 -14.15 -7.86
N GLY A 104 -2.61 -13.24 -8.74
CA GLY A 104 -4.01 -13.10 -9.13
C GLY A 104 -4.91 -12.55 -8.03
N THR A 105 -4.36 -11.93 -6.99
CA THR A 105 -5.12 -11.40 -5.85
C THR A 105 -5.59 -9.97 -6.13
N ALA A 106 -6.86 -9.67 -5.82
CA ALA A 106 -7.40 -8.32 -5.94
C ALA A 106 -6.55 -7.31 -5.16
N THR A 107 -6.20 -6.19 -5.80
CA THR A 107 -5.26 -5.23 -5.20
C THR A 107 -5.83 -3.83 -5.19
N LEU A 108 -5.80 -3.21 -4.01
CA LEU A 108 -6.12 -1.82 -3.75
C LEU A 108 -4.83 -1.06 -3.43
N TYR A 109 -4.68 0.12 -3.99
CA TYR A 109 -3.50 0.97 -3.79
C TYR A 109 -3.89 2.36 -3.29
N THR A 110 -3.28 2.79 -2.18
CA THR A 110 -3.40 4.15 -1.67
C THR A 110 -2.04 4.84 -1.74
N PRO A 111 -1.89 5.90 -2.57
CA PRO A 111 -0.62 6.60 -2.77
C PRO A 111 -0.10 7.33 -1.52
N HIS A 112 -0.98 7.97 -0.74
CA HIS A 112 -0.64 8.90 0.36
C HIS A 112 0.25 10.06 -0.10
N GLY A 113 -0.09 10.64 -1.24
CA GLY A 113 0.72 11.62 -1.95
C GLY A 113 1.69 10.94 -2.92
N PHE A 114 1.49 11.19 -4.22
CA PHE A 114 2.38 10.64 -5.23
C PHE A 114 3.80 11.19 -5.11
N SER A 115 4.81 10.30 -5.10
CA SER A 115 6.22 10.67 -4.93
C SER A 115 6.74 11.65 -5.98
N PHE A 116 6.16 11.71 -7.16
CA PHE A 116 6.55 12.67 -8.18
C PHE A 116 6.21 14.12 -7.81
N LEU A 117 5.23 14.36 -6.94
CA LEU A 117 4.87 15.70 -6.48
C LEU A 117 5.95 16.32 -5.58
N CYS A 118 6.62 15.48 -4.79
CA CYS A 118 7.65 15.90 -3.83
C CYS A 118 9.05 16.03 -4.44
N SER A 119 9.23 15.66 -5.70
CA SER A 119 10.55 15.67 -6.32
C SER A 119 10.87 17.02 -6.98
N PRO A 120 11.98 17.67 -6.65
CA PRO A 120 12.39 18.95 -7.27
C PRO A 120 12.89 18.77 -8.71
N SER A 121 13.29 17.55 -9.09
CA SER A 121 13.88 17.27 -10.40
C SER A 121 12.82 16.73 -11.37
N LYS A 122 12.64 17.42 -12.52
CA LYS A 122 11.74 16.96 -13.59
C LYS A 122 12.07 15.54 -14.10
N LYS A 123 13.36 15.18 -14.15
CA LYS A 123 13.77 13.82 -14.52
C LYS A 123 13.31 12.78 -13.51
N LYS A 124 13.44 13.05 -12.21
CA LYS A 124 12.94 12.15 -11.15
C LYS A 124 11.42 12.09 -11.15
N GLN A 125 10.73 13.23 -11.37
CA GLN A 125 9.26 13.24 -11.51
C GLN A 125 8.82 12.31 -12.65
N TRP A 126 9.47 12.41 -13.81
CA TRP A 126 9.18 11.56 -14.97
C TRP A 126 9.41 10.07 -14.65
N ILE A 127 10.53 9.73 -13.98
CA ILE A 127 10.83 8.35 -13.57
C ILE A 127 9.73 7.82 -12.63
N TYR A 128 9.36 8.58 -11.60
CA TYR A 128 8.33 8.17 -10.64
C TYR A 128 6.97 8.00 -11.30
N LYS A 129 6.55 8.93 -12.18
CA LYS A 129 5.32 8.79 -12.95
C LYS A 129 5.35 7.53 -13.83
N THR A 130 6.47 7.27 -14.48
CA THR A 130 6.62 6.08 -15.34
C THR A 130 6.51 4.81 -14.52
N LEU A 131 7.16 4.72 -13.36
CA LEU A 131 7.04 3.58 -12.46
C LEU A 131 5.62 3.38 -11.97
N GLU A 132 4.92 4.45 -11.58
CA GLU A 132 3.51 4.39 -11.16
C GLU A 132 2.62 3.85 -12.29
N ARG A 133 2.79 4.35 -13.52
CA ARG A 133 2.05 3.90 -14.71
C ARG A 133 2.30 2.42 -15.02
N MET A 134 3.56 2.00 -15.02
CA MET A 134 3.96 0.62 -15.33
C MET A 134 3.45 -0.37 -14.28
N THR A 135 3.50 0.01 -13.00
CA THR A 135 3.08 -0.86 -11.91
C THR A 135 1.60 -0.75 -11.53
N ARG A 136 0.82 0.10 -12.21
CA ARG A 136 -0.63 0.17 -12.04
C ARG A 136 -1.29 -1.20 -12.24
N LEU A 137 -0.87 -1.94 -13.26
CA LEU A 137 -1.35 -3.29 -13.58
C LEU A 137 -2.89 -3.39 -13.53
N ASN A 138 -3.44 -4.39 -12.83
CA ASN A 138 -4.89 -4.57 -12.67
C ASN A 138 -5.41 -4.10 -11.29
N SER A 139 -4.74 -3.13 -10.65
CA SER A 139 -5.12 -2.64 -9.33
C SER A 139 -6.24 -1.59 -9.39
N TYR A 140 -6.93 -1.45 -8.27
CA TYR A 140 -7.79 -0.31 -7.96
C TYR A 140 -7.01 0.73 -7.17
N MET A 141 -7.38 2.00 -7.28
CA MET A 141 -6.79 3.07 -6.48
C MET A 141 -7.82 3.60 -5.47
N LEU A 142 -7.40 3.75 -4.22
CA LEU A 142 -8.14 4.43 -3.17
C LEU A 142 -7.38 5.71 -2.79
N ALA A 143 -7.86 6.84 -3.29
CA ALA A 143 -7.25 8.14 -3.01
C ALA A 143 -7.66 8.65 -1.63
N CYS A 144 -6.77 9.38 -0.97
CA CYS A 144 -7.05 10.05 0.30
C CYS A 144 -7.78 11.40 0.15
N GLY A 145 -8.04 11.82 -1.09
CA GLY A 145 -8.79 13.04 -1.42
C GLY A 145 -9.02 13.16 -2.92
N GLU A 146 -9.96 14.01 -3.31
CA GLU A 146 -10.37 14.18 -4.72
C GLU A 146 -9.22 14.63 -5.64
N SER A 147 -8.34 15.51 -5.13
CA SER A 147 -7.17 15.96 -5.91
C SER A 147 -6.19 14.82 -6.20
N GLU A 148 -6.00 13.89 -5.27
CA GLU A 148 -5.16 12.70 -5.49
C GLU A 148 -5.85 11.73 -6.46
N GLN A 149 -7.18 11.59 -6.36
CA GLN A 149 -7.97 10.78 -7.29
C GLN A 149 -7.83 11.32 -8.72
N GLN A 150 -8.00 12.62 -8.90
CA GLN A 150 -7.87 13.25 -10.21
C GLN A 150 -6.47 13.07 -10.80
N LEU A 151 -5.40 13.25 -9.98
CA LEU A 151 -4.03 12.97 -10.41
C LEU A 151 -3.83 11.50 -10.83
N GLY A 152 -4.45 10.57 -10.13
CA GLY A 152 -4.41 9.16 -10.49
C GLY A 152 -5.03 8.88 -11.85
N ILE A 153 -6.12 9.58 -12.19
CA ILE A 153 -6.79 9.49 -13.50
C ILE A 153 -5.93 10.15 -14.57
N ASP A 154 -5.59 11.42 -14.41
CA ASP A 154 -4.98 12.24 -15.45
C ASP A 154 -3.52 11.87 -15.70
N GLU A 155 -2.76 11.63 -14.62
CA GLU A 155 -1.31 11.49 -14.70
C GLU A 155 -0.85 10.02 -14.71
N ILE A 156 -1.56 9.14 -13.99
CA ILE A 156 -1.17 7.72 -13.91
C ILE A 156 -1.99 6.87 -14.88
N GLY A 157 -3.19 7.33 -15.25
CA GLY A 157 -4.07 6.68 -16.22
C GLY A 157 -4.93 5.58 -15.60
N TYR A 158 -5.32 5.70 -14.34
CA TYR A 158 -6.42 4.90 -13.81
C TYR A 158 -7.72 5.30 -14.49
N SER A 159 -8.61 4.35 -14.71
CA SER A 159 -9.98 4.69 -15.14
C SER A 159 -10.81 5.12 -13.94
N GLU A 160 -11.80 5.98 -14.14
CA GLU A 160 -12.74 6.41 -13.09
C GLU A 160 -13.38 5.22 -12.36
N ARG A 161 -13.70 4.14 -13.09
CA ARG A 161 -14.28 2.92 -12.53
C ARG A 161 -13.34 2.15 -11.58
N LYS A 162 -12.05 2.45 -11.62
CA LYS A 162 -11.01 1.82 -10.79
C LYS A 162 -10.42 2.78 -9.77
N THR A 163 -11.06 3.94 -9.57
CA THR A 163 -10.64 4.91 -8.57
C THR A 163 -11.77 5.17 -7.59
N LEU A 164 -11.40 5.15 -6.34
CA LEU A 164 -12.27 5.51 -5.21
C LEU A 164 -11.59 6.63 -4.43
N CYS A 165 -12.38 7.44 -3.77
CA CYS A 165 -11.88 8.45 -2.83
C CYS A 165 -12.42 8.17 -1.44
N TRP A 166 -11.54 8.13 -0.46
CA TRP A 166 -11.87 8.04 0.95
C TRP A 166 -11.03 9.04 1.73
N HIS A 167 -11.67 10.10 2.16
CA HIS A 167 -11.00 11.14 2.92
C HIS A 167 -10.39 10.60 4.21
N ASN A 168 -9.15 11.01 4.48
CA ASN A 168 -8.49 10.65 5.72
C ASN A 168 -9.26 11.17 6.93
N CYS A 169 -9.50 10.29 7.88
CA CYS A 169 -10.10 10.64 9.16
C CYS A 169 -9.02 10.69 10.24
N VAL A 170 -9.14 11.66 11.14
CA VAL A 170 -8.36 11.71 12.38
C VAL A 170 -9.28 11.51 13.54
N HIS A 171 -8.82 10.79 14.56
CA HIS A 171 -9.53 10.72 15.83
C HIS A 171 -9.35 12.05 16.55
N ILE A 172 -10.47 12.71 16.88
CA ILE A 172 -10.50 13.95 17.66
C ILE A 172 -10.70 13.62 19.12
#